data_14f9cfa555f3c0be862bcbd319de1ba5
#
_entry.id   14f9cfa555f3c0be862bcbd319de1ba5
#
_cell.length_a   1.000
_cell.length_b   1.000
_cell.length_c   1.000
_cell.angle_alpha   90.00
_cell.angle_beta   90.00
_cell.angle_gamma   90.00
#
_symmetry.space_group_name_H-M   'P 1'
#
loop_
_entity.id
_entity.type
_entity.pdbx_description
1 polymer ?
#
loop_
_entity_poly.entity_id
_entity_poly.type
_entity_poly.pdbx_seq_one_letter_code
_entity_poly.pdbx_strand_id
1 'polypeptide(L)'
;MMNTKDKNVLTLAYIGDAIYEVYIRKFLIDQGISKVNSLQKSAINYVSAKNQSKFVTILINDNFFNDIELEIIKRARNHKSRIPKNTDIITYKYATSLEAVIGYLYLENKIDRINLIMEKIFSL
;
A
#
# COMPACT_ATOMS: atom_id res chain seq x y z
N MET A 1 -16.81 12.02 16.72
CA MET A 1 -16.09 10.94 16.03
C MET A 1 -15.11 11.55 15.04
N MET A 2 -13.88 11.06 15.02
CA MET A 2 -12.85 11.57 14.11
C MET A 2 -13.12 11.09 12.68
N ASN A 3 -12.96 11.98 11.68
CA ASN A 3 -13.02 11.57 10.28
C ASN A 3 -11.88 10.62 9.95
N THR A 4 -12.14 9.69 9.06
CA THR A 4 -11.13 8.68 8.68
C THR A 4 -9.83 9.33 8.19
N LYS A 5 -9.91 10.38 7.37
CA LYS A 5 -8.72 11.06 6.84
C LYS A 5 -7.86 11.71 7.93
N ASP A 6 -8.43 11.99 9.10
CA ASP A 6 -7.72 12.64 10.20
C ASP A 6 -7.14 11.64 11.21
N LYS A 7 -7.36 10.35 11.01
CA LYS A 7 -6.76 9.32 11.85
C LYS A 7 -5.25 9.30 11.68
N ASN A 8 -4.58 8.77 12.70
CA ASN A 8 -3.13 8.59 12.64
C ASN A 8 -2.77 7.76 11.41
N VAL A 9 -1.81 8.25 10.61
CA VAL A 9 -1.43 7.57 9.35
C VAL A 9 -0.84 6.18 9.58
N LEU A 10 -0.21 5.93 10.72
CA LEU A 10 0.29 4.59 11.04
C LEU A 10 -0.85 3.62 11.35
N THR A 11 -1.96 4.12 11.89
CA THR A 11 -3.18 3.32 12.07
C THR A 11 -3.79 2.97 10.73
N LEU A 12 -3.83 3.94 9.81
CA LEU A 12 -4.29 3.69 8.44
C LEU A 12 -3.40 2.67 7.74
N ALA A 13 -2.08 2.81 7.86
CA ALA A 13 -1.14 1.87 7.27
C ALA A 13 -1.27 0.47 7.87
N TYR A 14 -1.57 0.37 9.15
CA TYR A 14 -1.74 -0.91 9.82
C TYR A 14 -2.84 -1.75 9.19
N ILE A 15 -4.02 -1.17 8.96
CA ILE A 15 -5.11 -1.89 8.28
C ILE A 15 -4.80 -2.05 6.79
N GLY A 16 -4.20 -1.04 6.17
CA GLY A 16 -3.85 -1.06 4.76
C GLY A 16 -2.87 -2.16 4.40
N ASP A 17 -1.93 -2.47 5.27
CA ASP A 17 -0.99 -3.59 5.08
C ASP A 17 -1.75 -4.92 4.94
N ALA A 18 -2.71 -5.17 5.82
CA ALA A 18 -3.51 -6.40 5.77
C ALA A 18 -4.35 -6.48 4.49
N ILE A 19 -4.97 -5.37 4.10
CA ILE A 19 -5.80 -5.32 2.89
C ILE A 19 -4.94 -5.51 1.65
N TYR A 20 -3.80 -4.82 1.56
CA TYR A 20 -2.85 -4.97 0.46
C TYR A 20 -2.46 -6.44 0.28
N GLU A 21 -2.12 -7.10 1.38
CA GLU A 21 -1.68 -8.49 1.36
C GLU A 21 -2.78 -9.44 0.89
N VAL A 22 -4.03 -9.20 1.29
CA VAL A 22 -5.17 -10.00 0.79
C VAL A 22 -5.26 -9.92 -0.73
N TYR A 23 -5.15 -8.72 -1.29
CA TYR A 23 -5.19 -8.54 -2.76
C TYR A 23 -4.04 -9.26 -3.45
N ILE A 24 -2.83 -9.17 -2.90
CA ILE A 24 -1.66 -9.85 -3.48
C ILE A 24 -1.85 -11.36 -3.46
N ARG A 25 -2.27 -11.91 -2.34
CA ARG A 25 -2.48 -13.35 -2.20
C ARG A 25 -3.56 -13.85 -3.16
N LYS A 26 -4.68 -13.13 -3.27
CA LYS A 26 -5.73 -13.48 -4.21
C LYS A 26 -5.24 -13.45 -5.64
N PHE A 27 -4.51 -12.40 -6.01
CA PHE A 27 -3.95 -12.26 -7.36
C PHE A 27 -3.05 -13.46 -7.71
N LEU A 28 -2.16 -13.85 -6.80
CA LEU A 28 -1.23 -14.96 -7.05
C LEU A 28 -1.96 -16.29 -7.15
N ILE A 29 -2.98 -16.52 -6.33
CA ILE A 29 -3.80 -17.72 -6.40
C ILE A 29 -4.54 -17.75 -7.76
N ASP A 30 -5.08 -16.63 -8.19
CA ASP A 30 -5.78 -16.50 -9.47
C ASP A 30 -4.85 -16.72 -10.67
N GLN A 31 -3.53 -16.52 -10.48
CA GLN A 31 -2.52 -16.82 -11.50
C GLN A 31 -2.19 -18.33 -11.58
N GLY A 32 -2.80 -19.15 -10.74
CA GLY A 32 -2.62 -20.59 -10.76
C GLY A 32 -1.53 -21.11 -9.83
N ILE A 33 -0.94 -20.24 -9.00
CA ILE A 33 0.06 -20.67 -8.01
C ILE A 33 -0.69 -21.28 -6.83
N SER A 34 -0.40 -22.54 -6.49
CA SER A 34 -1.11 -23.27 -5.44
C SER A 34 -0.23 -23.65 -4.25
N LYS A 35 1.07 -23.80 -4.45
CA LYS A 35 1.98 -24.19 -3.36
C LYS A 35 2.31 -22.98 -2.49
N VAL A 36 2.15 -23.13 -1.17
CA VAL A 36 2.36 -22.02 -0.22
C VAL A 36 3.76 -21.43 -0.33
N ASN A 37 4.79 -22.27 -0.47
CA ASN A 37 6.17 -21.77 -0.63
C ASN A 37 6.33 -20.91 -1.88
N SER A 38 5.70 -21.32 -2.98
CA SER A 38 5.74 -20.56 -4.23
C SER A 38 4.96 -19.26 -4.11
N LEU A 39 3.82 -19.28 -3.41
CA LEU A 39 3.03 -18.08 -3.13
C LEU A 39 3.83 -17.07 -2.32
N GLN A 40 4.48 -17.51 -1.24
CA GLN A 40 5.29 -16.63 -0.40
C GLN A 40 6.45 -16.01 -1.17
N LYS A 41 7.11 -16.81 -2.00
CA LYS A 41 8.24 -16.36 -2.81
C LYS A 41 7.82 -15.31 -3.84
N SER A 42 6.70 -15.55 -4.52
CA SER A 42 6.15 -14.62 -5.51
C SER A 42 5.62 -13.35 -4.87
N ALA A 43 5.06 -13.45 -3.65
CA ALA A 43 4.51 -12.30 -2.95
C ALA A 43 5.57 -11.22 -2.67
N ILE A 44 6.83 -11.59 -2.48
CA ILE A 44 7.92 -10.64 -2.20
C ILE A 44 8.01 -9.58 -3.31
N ASN A 45 7.71 -9.94 -4.54
CA ASN A 45 7.73 -9.02 -5.68
C ASN A 45 6.73 -7.87 -5.52
N TYR A 46 5.77 -8.00 -4.63
CA TYR A 46 4.71 -7.01 -4.40
C TYR A 46 4.75 -6.41 -2.99
N VAL A 47 5.13 -7.19 -1.97
CA VAL A 47 5.02 -6.77 -0.57
C VAL A 47 6.29 -6.18 0.01
N SER A 48 7.44 -6.32 -0.66
CA SER A 48 8.67 -5.72 -0.16
C SER A 48 8.53 -4.19 -0.14
N ALA A 49 9.18 -3.55 0.84
CA ALA A 49 9.16 -2.09 0.94
C ALA A 49 9.70 -1.44 -0.33
N LYS A 50 10.73 -2.02 -0.93
CA LYS A 50 11.32 -1.54 -2.19
C LYS A 50 10.27 -1.49 -3.30
N ASN A 51 9.50 -2.55 -3.46
CA ASN A 51 8.51 -2.63 -4.54
C ASN A 51 7.28 -1.79 -4.24
N GLN A 52 6.80 -1.76 -3.00
CA GLN A 52 5.71 -0.86 -2.63
C GLN A 52 6.09 0.60 -2.86
N SER A 53 7.31 1.00 -2.51
CA SER A 53 7.83 2.34 -2.76
C SER A 53 7.84 2.66 -4.26
N LYS A 54 8.28 1.72 -5.07
CA LYS A 54 8.29 1.85 -6.53
C LYS A 54 6.87 2.05 -7.07
N PHE A 55 5.93 1.23 -6.63
CA PHE A 55 4.55 1.30 -7.12
C PHE A 55 3.90 2.64 -6.80
N VAL A 56 3.98 3.08 -5.53
CA VAL A 56 3.35 4.35 -5.14
C VAL A 56 4.00 5.54 -5.87
N THR A 57 5.29 5.50 -6.09
CA THR A 57 6.01 6.55 -6.82
C THR A 57 5.53 6.66 -8.27
N ILE A 58 5.37 5.51 -8.94
CA ILE A 58 4.85 5.48 -10.31
C ILE A 58 3.44 6.07 -10.35
N LEU A 59 2.57 5.68 -9.42
CA LEU A 59 1.20 6.18 -9.37
C LEU A 59 1.15 7.68 -9.09
N ILE A 60 2.02 8.19 -8.23
CA ILE A 60 2.11 9.64 -7.97
C ILE A 60 2.51 10.36 -9.26
N ASN A 61 3.52 9.87 -9.95
CA ASN A 61 4.04 10.50 -11.17
C ASN A 61 3.03 10.44 -12.33
N ASP A 62 2.15 9.45 -12.32
CA ASP A 62 1.07 9.32 -13.32
C ASP A 62 -0.17 10.15 -12.96
N ASN A 63 -0.10 10.95 -11.89
CA ASN A 63 -1.22 11.76 -11.41
C ASN A 63 -2.48 10.93 -11.12
N PHE A 64 -2.28 9.71 -10.64
CA PHE A 64 -3.38 8.78 -10.39
C PHE A 64 -4.20 9.16 -9.17
N PHE A 65 -3.55 9.66 -8.11
CA PHE A 65 -4.20 9.94 -6.84
C PHE A 65 -4.94 11.27 -6.83
N ASN A 66 -6.09 11.32 -6.17
CA ASN A 66 -6.81 12.57 -5.95
C ASN A 66 -6.20 13.35 -4.77
N ASP A 67 -6.73 14.54 -4.50
CA ASP A 67 -6.16 15.45 -3.49
C ASP A 67 -6.16 14.86 -2.08
N ILE A 68 -7.23 14.17 -1.68
CA ILE A 68 -7.33 13.58 -0.35
C ILE A 68 -6.31 12.43 -0.23
N GLU A 69 -6.22 11.60 -1.25
CA GLU A 69 -5.26 10.48 -1.29
C GLU A 69 -3.83 11.01 -1.20
N LEU A 70 -3.51 12.06 -1.96
CA LEU A 70 -2.17 12.68 -1.93
C LEU A 70 -1.86 13.28 -0.56
N GLU A 71 -2.84 13.86 0.12
CA GLU A 71 -2.65 14.40 1.47
C GLU A 71 -2.26 13.29 2.45
N ILE A 72 -2.94 12.14 2.38
CA ILE A 72 -2.64 11.00 3.24
C ILE A 72 -1.25 10.45 2.94
N ILE A 73 -0.91 10.31 1.66
CA ILE A 73 0.40 9.85 1.23
C ILE A 73 1.49 10.79 1.78
N LYS A 74 1.30 12.09 1.66
CA LYS A 74 2.25 13.09 2.13
C LYS A 74 2.44 13.02 3.65
N ARG A 75 1.34 12.92 4.40
CA ARG A 75 1.40 12.79 5.86
C ARG A 75 2.14 11.53 6.27
N ALA A 76 1.89 10.41 5.59
CA ALA A 76 2.56 9.15 5.89
C ALA A 76 4.06 9.23 5.60
N ARG A 77 4.46 9.84 4.48
CA ARG A 77 5.87 10.04 4.15
C ARG A 77 6.59 10.90 5.17
N ASN A 78 5.90 11.87 5.74
CA ASN A 78 6.50 12.84 6.65
C ASN A 78 6.37 12.43 8.12
N HIS A 79 5.71 11.31 8.40
CA HIS A 79 5.50 10.87 9.76
C HIS A 79 6.82 10.41 10.38
N LYS A 80 7.09 10.86 11.61
CA LYS A 80 8.26 10.42 12.38
C LYS A 80 7.90 9.09 13.05
N SER A 81 8.46 8.00 12.56
CA SER A 81 8.23 6.69 13.11
C SER A 81 9.55 5.94 13.25
N ARG A 82 9.51 4.87 14.03
CA ARG A 82 10.65 3.99 14.19
C ARG A 82 10.87 3.23 12.89
N ILE A 83 12.07 3.35 12.34
CA ILE A 83 12.40 2.72 11.06
C ILE A 83 13.13 1.41 11.33
N PRO A 84 12.73 0.30 10.69
CA PRO A 84 13.41 -0.97 10.85
C PRO A 84 14.90 -0.87 10.49
N LYS A 85 15.71 -1.62 11.23
CA LYS A 85 17.14 -1.71 10.97
C LYS A 85 17.39 -2.25 9.57
N ASN A 86 18.37 -1.70 8.86
CA ASN A 86 18.75 -2.09 7.50
C ASN A 86 17.71 -1.73 6.43
N THR A 87 16.77 -0.85 6.73
CA THR A 87 15.81 -0.37 5.75
C THR A 87 16.12 1.09 5.41
N ASP A 88 16.17 1.42 4.12
CA ASP A 88 16.30 2.79 3.67
C ASP A 88 15.09 3.62 4.14
N ILE A 89 15.35 4.77 4.75
CA ILE A 89 14.33 5.62 5.33
C ILE A 89 13.29 6.05 4.31
N ILE A 90 13.74 6.50 3.15
CA ILE A 90 12.85 7.00 2.08
C ILE A 90 11.98 5.88 1.57
N THR A 91 12.57 4.73 1.28
CA THR A 91 11.87 3.55 0.80
C THR A 91 10.79 3.11 1.80
N TYR A 92 11.13 3.05 3.08
CA TYR A 92 10.18 2.67 4.12
C TYR A 92 9.00 3.63 4.20
N LYS A 93 9.27 4.93 4.15
CA LYS A 93 8.22 5.96 4.24
C LYS A 93 7.26 5.91 3.05
N TYR A 94 7.78 5.69 1.84
CA TYR A 94 6.94 5.55 0.65
C TYR A 94 6.11 4.27 0.70
N ALA A 95 6.70 3.16 1.16
CA ALA A 95 5.95 1.91 1.33
C ALA A 95 4.80 2.10 2.33
N THR A 96 5.09 2.75 3.46
CA THR A 96 4.07 3.06 4.47
C THR A 96 2.96 3.95 3.89
N SER A 97 3.31 4.88 3.00
CA SER A 97 2.32 5.77 2.38
C SER A 97 1.34 5.01 1.49
N LEU A 98 1.79 3.99 0.77
CA LEU A 98 0.90 3.14 -0.02
C LEU A 98 -0.08 2.41 0.89
N GLU A 99 0.42 1.82 1.96
CA GLU A 99 -0.43 1.13 2.93
C GLU A 99 -1.44 2.09 3.58
N ALA A 100 -1.01 3.30 3.92
CA ALA A 100 -1.88 4.29 4.56
C ALA A 100 -3.04 4.70 3.64
N VAL A 101 -2.79 4.94 2.35
CA VAL A 101 -3.85 5.33 1.43
C VAL A 101 -4.83 4.17 1.21
N ILE A 102 -4.33 2.94 1.11
CA ILE A 102 -5.19 1.76 1.00
C ILE A 102 -6.06 1.60 2.25
N GLY A 103 -5.46 1.77 3.43
CA GLY A 103 -6.20 1.70 4.69
C GLY A 103 -7.29 2.75 4.81
N TYR A 104 -6.98 3.98 4.40
CA TYR A 104 -7.98 5.05 4.33
C TYR A 104 -9.16 4.66 3.44
N LEU A 105 -8.86 4.18 2.24
CA LEU A 105 -9.90 3.81 1.28
C LEU A 105 -10.77 2.66 1.80
N TYR A 106 -10.14 1.70 2.46
CA TYR A 106 -10.87 0.57 3.04
C TYR A 106 -11.83 1.03 4.14
N LEU A 107 -11.36 1.87 5.06
CA LEU A 107 -12.19 2.37 6.15
C LEU A 107 -13.30 3.31 5.67
N GLU A 108 -13.10 3.95 4.52
CA GLU A 108 -14.14 4.77 3.87
C GLU A 108 -15.02 3.94 2.94
N ASN A 109 -14.85 2.63 2.93
CA ASN A 109 -15.61 1.70 2.10
C ASN A 109 -15.50 2.01 0.59
N LYS A 110 -14.37 2.54 0.16
CA LYS A 110 -14.08 2.87 -1.25
C LYS A 110 -13.36 1.71 -1.92
N ILE A 111 -14.03 0.58 -1.99
CA ILE A 111 -13.45 -0.67 -2.49
C ILE A 111 -13.12 -0.57 -3.97
N ASP A 112 -13.98 0.08 -4.76
CA ASP A 112 -13.73 0.26 -6.20
C ASP A 112 -12.42 1.00 -6.45
N ARG A 113 -12.10 1.98 -5.60
CA ARG A 113 -10.87 2.74 -5.70
C ARG A 113 -9.65 1.89 -5.37
N ILE A 114 -9.76 1.02 -4.36
CA ILE A 114 -8.70 0.07 -4.03
C ILE A 114 -8.48 -0.87 -5.23
N ASN A 115 -9.55 -1.37 -5.81
CA ASN A 115 -9.45 -2.25 -6.98
C ASN A 115 -8.69 -1.58 -8.13
N LEU A 116 -8.94 -0.30 -8.39
CA LEU A 116 -8.23 0.44 -9.43
C LEU A 116 -6.74 0.57 -9.12
N ILE A 117 -6.39 0.86 -7.87
CA ILE A 117 -4.98 0.94 -7.45
C ILE A 117 -4.30 -0.40 -7.69
N MET A 118 -4.93 -1.49 -7.25
CA MET A 118 -4.34 -2.81 -7.36
C MET A 118 -4.22 -3.28 -8.82
N GLU A 119 -5.22 -2.99 -9.66
CA GLU A 119 -5.13 -3.26 -11.09
C GLU A 119 -3.93 -2.56 -11.72
N LYS A 120 -3.70 -1.30 -11.36
CA LYS A 120 -2.53 -0.55 -11.83
C LYS A 120 -1.24 -1.21 -11.40
N ILE A 121 -1.14 -1.60 -10.12
CA ILE A 121 0.05 -2.25 -9.59
C ILE A 121 0.32 -3.57 -10.32
N PHE A 122 -0.71 -4.38 -10.55
CA PHE A 122 -0.55 -5.67 -11.22
C PHE A 122 -0.19 -5.54 -12.70
N SER A 123 -0.39 -4.38 -13.30
CA SER A 123 -0.04 -4.12 -14.70
C SER A 123 1.37 -3.54 -14.89
N LEU A 124 2.06 -3.25 -13.81
CA LEU A 124 3.39 -2.64 -13.86
C LEU A 124 4.51 -3.65 -14.13
#